data_887af80b5d210690ad482de086b093e6
#
_entry.id   887af80b5d210690ad482de086b093e6
#
_cell.length_a   1.000
_cell.length_b   1.000
_cell.length_c   1.000
_cell.angle_alpha   90.00
_cell.angle_beta   90.00
_cell.angle_gamma   90.00
#
_symmetry.space_group_name_H-M   'P 1'
#
loop_
_entity.id
_entity.type
_entity.pdbx_description
1 polymer ?
#
loop_
_entity_poly.entity_id
_entity_poly.type
_entity_poly.pdbx_seq_one_letter_code
_entity_poly.pdbx_strand_id
1 'polypeptide(L)'
;DYHQFYLMDASIKPNIPEEVTEQDMLRRLRAAPHIVVFHTESAAHVHVEVVFVSEPTEAEGAWEHQAAFSLSLPSGTAALCGCTDFVPDCPRITTAPGSYSGHAYFAGSTSGDERYCLVLWPATTQQVIPSGLSREARQFGDFKRYGSD
;
A
#
# COMPACT_ATOMS: atom_id res chain seq x y z
N ASP A 1 3.62 13.04 11.02
CA ASP A 1 3.13 12.49 11.80
C ASP A 1 2.99 11.09 11.75
N TYR A 2 2.44 10.52 12.78
CA TYR A 2 2.50 9.11 13.01
C TYR A 2 1.30 8.35 12.47
N HIS A 3 0.39 9.05 11.84
CA HIS A 3 -0.83 8.42 11.33
C HIS A 3 -0.62 8.01 9.88
N GLN A 4 0.39 7.17 9.63
CA GLN A 4 0.77 6.78 8.27
C GLN A 4 1.36 5.38 8.25
N PHE A 5 1.25 4.72 7.10
CA PHE A 5 2.06 3.55 6.79
C PHE A 5 2.45 3.62 5.31
N TYR A 6 3.45 2.85 4.93
CA TYR A 6 4.05 2.94 3.59
C TYR A 6 4.05 1.58 2.91
N LEU A 7 3.84 1.60 1.60
CA LEU A 7 4.18 0.47 0.73
C LEU A 7 5.25 0.99 -0.22
N MET A 8 6.41 0.34 -0.27
CA MET A 8 7.56 0.87 -0.99
C MET A 8 8.41 -0.24 -1.57
N ASP A 9 9.27 0.11 -2.54
CA ASP A 9 10.31 -0.82 -3.00
C ASP A 9 11.32 -1.00 -1.87
N ALA A 10 11.58 -2.25 -1.52
CA ALA A 10 12.41 -2.56 -0.36
C ALA A 10 13.89 -2.22 -0.57
N SER A 11 14.31 -2.04 -1.82
CA SER A 11 15.72 -1.85 -2.16
C SER A 11 16.06 -0.41 -2.50
N ILE A 12 15.10 0.49 -2.52
CA ILE A 12 15.32 1.87 -2.93
C ILE A 12 14.98 2.79 -1.76
N LYS A 13 15.88 3.73 -1.50
CA LYS A 13 15.56 4.77 -0.52
C LYS A 13 14.68 5.80 -1.21
N PRO A 14 13.41 5.91 -0.85
CA PRO A 14 12.49 6.76 -1.61
C PRO A 14 12.60 8.22 -1.19
N ASN A 15 12.20 9.09 -2.10
CA ASN A 15 11.96 10.48 -1.79
C ASN A 15 10.48 10.64 -1.51
N ILE A 16 10.15 10.87 -0.25
CA ILE A 16 8.76 11.03 0.16
C ILE A 16 8.38 12.49 -0.05
N PRO A 17 7.26 12.77 -0.74
CA PRO A 17 6.81 14.14 -0.88
C PRO A 17 6.57 14.76 0.48
N GLU A 18 7.17 15.92 0.71
CA GLU A 18 7.05 16.57 2.02
C GLU A 18 5.72 17.29 2.18
N GLU A 19 5.20 17.81 1.07
CA GLU A 19 3.97 18.54 1.13
C GLU A 19 2.79 17.63 0.89
N VAL A 20 1.72 17.86 1.64
CA VAL A 20 0.47 17.13 1.47
C VAL A 20 -0.50 18.09 0.80
N THR A 21 -0.91 17.79 -0.42
CA THR A 21 -1.84 18.64 -1.15
C THR A 21 -3.27 18.34 -0.72
N GLU A 22 -4.18 19.23 -1.15
CA GLU A 22 -5.59 19.01 -0.88
C GLU A 22 -6.08 17.72 -1.52
N GLN A 23 -5.59 17.42 -2.71
CA GLN A 23 -5.91 16.17 -3.40
C GLN A 23 -5.42 14.96 -2.61
N ASP A 24 -4.23 15.06 -2.05
CA ASP A 24 -3.68 13.97 -1.25
C ASP A 24 -4.56 13.72 -0.03
N MET A 25 -5.06 14.77 0.60
CA MET A 25 -5.93 14.62 1.75
C MET A 25 -7.24 13.95 1.38
N LEU A 26 -7.80 14.31 0.23
CA LEU A 26 -9.05 13.69 -0.22
C LEU A 26 -8.84 12.22 -0.57
N ARG A 27 -7.72 11.89 -1.18
CA ARG A 27 -7.40 10.51 -1.52
C ARG A 27 -6.90 9.72 -0.32
N ARG A 28 -6.47 10.40 0.72
CA ARG A 28 -5.87 9.81 1.92
C ARG A 28 -4.58 9.06 1.61
N LEU A 29 -3.88 9.50 0.58
CA LEU A 29 -2.57 8.96 0.24
C LEU A 29 -1.79 9.97 -0.57
N ARG A 30 -0.47 9.81 -0.58
CA ARG A 30 0.42 10.56 -1.47
C ARG A 30 1.45 9.58 -2.00
N ALA A 31 1.86 9.80 -3.23
CA ALA A 31 2.68 8.84 -3.93
C ALA A 31 3.90 9.50 -4.57
N ALA A 32 5.00 8.76 -4.60
CA ALA A 32 6.18 9.03 -5.38
C ALA A 32 6.47 7.74 -6.14
N PRO A 33 7.43 7.74 -7.08
CA PRO A 33 7.58 6.55 -7.94
C PRO A 33 7.78 5.23 -7.20
N HIS A 34 8.48 5.25 -6.06
CA HIS A 34 8.84 4.00 -5.39
C HIS A 34 8.23 3.86 -4.01
N ILE A 35 7.25 4.70 -3.68
CA ILE A 35 6.61 4.64 -2.38
C ILE A 35 5.21 5.25 -2.45
N VAL A 36 4.28 4.65 -1.72
CA VAL A 36 2.97 5.24 -1.49
C VAL A 36 2.80 5.34 0.02
N VAL A 37 2.43 6.53 0.47
CA VAL A 37 2.20 6.82 1.89
C VAL A 37 0.69 6.90 2.09
N PHE A 38 0.17 6.07 2.98
CA PHE A 38 -1.26 6.02 3.28
C PHE A 38 -1.51 6.72 4.60
N HIS A 39 -2.51 7.57 4.62
CA HIS A 39 -2.84 8.38 5.80
C HIS A 39 -3.96 7.71 6.57
N THR A 40 -3.70 7.39 7.83
CA THR A 40 -4.69 6.70 8.66
C THR A 40 -5.41 7.70 9.56
N GLU A 41 -6.64 7.35 9.92
CA GLU A 41 -7.42 8.17 10.85
C GLU A 41 -7.09 7.84 12.29
N SER A 42 -6.91 6.56 12.56
CA SER A 42 -6.74 6.09 13.92
C SER A 42 -5.29 6.16 14.35
N ALA A 43 -5.06 6.47 15.61
CA ALA A 43 -3.74 6.35 16.22
C ALA A 43 -3.54 4.97 16.84
N ALA A 44 -4.52 4.09 16.75
CA ALA A 44 -4.42 2.73 17.29
C ALA A 44 -3.88 1.78 16.22
N HIS A 45 -4.07 0.51 16.43
CA HIS A 45 -3.68 -0.50 15.44
C HIS A 45 -4.51 -0.35 14.18
N VAL A 46 -3.89 -0.56 13.03
CA VAL A 46 -4.61 -0.68 11.77
C VAL A 46 -4.21 -2.02 11.15
N HIS A 47 -5.17 -2.65 10.49
CA HIS A 47 -4.94 -3.92 9.81
C HIS A 47 -4.77 -3.65 8.32
N VAL A 48 -3.71 -4.16 7.74
CA VAL A 48 -3.41 -3.91 6.32
C VAL A 48 -3.20 -5.25 5.63
N GLU A 49 -3.91 -5.42 4.52
CA GLU A 49 -3.74 -6.55 3.63
C GLU A 49 -3.23 -6.03 2.29
N VAL A 50 -2.19 -6.65 1.75
CA VAL A 50 -1.65 -6.29 0.45
C VAL A 50 -1.79 -7.50 -0.46
N VAL A 51 -2.42 -7.31 -1.61
CA VAL A 51 -2.72 -8.38 -2.56
C VAL A 51 -2.18 -7.99 -3.93
N PHE A 52 -1.33 -8.82 -4.50
CA PHE A 52 -0.86 -8.65 -5.88
C PHE A 52 -1.59 -9.65 -6.76
N VAL A 53 -2.21 -9.13 -7.82
CA VAL A 53 -3.00 -9.96 -8.75
C VAL A 53 -2.49 -9.69 -10.16
N SER A 54 -2.90 -10.54 -11.10
CA SER A 54 -2.39 -10.43 -12.46
C SER A 54 -3.15 -9.43 -13.31
N GLU A 55 -4.36 -9.05 -12.92
CA GLU A 55 -5.17 -8.10 -13.68
C GLU A 55 -6.05 -7.30 -12.72
N PRO A 56 -6.59 -6.17 -13.16
CA PRO A 56 -7.39 -5.32 -12.28
C PRO A 56 -8.49 -6.09 -11.59
N THR A 57 -8.55 -5.97 -10.27
CA THR A 57 -9.47 -6.73 -9.45
C THR A 57 -9.94 -5.84 -8.32
N GLU A 58 -11.23 -5.91 -8.00
CA GLU A 58 -11.78 -5.16 -6.88
C GLU A 58 -11.67 -5.97 -5.60
N ALA A 59 -11.45 -5.27 -4.48
CA ALA A 59 -11.42 -5.93 -3.19
C ALA A 59 -12.83 -6.35 -2.80
N GLU A 60 -12.93 -7.52 -2.18
CA GLU A 60 -14.20 -8.00 -1.65
C GLU A 60 -14.50 -7.33 -0.32
N GLY A 61 -15.78 -7.13 -0.05
CA GLY A 61 -16.21 -6.58 1.22
C GLY A 61 -16.76 -5.18 1.09
N ALA A 62 -17.13 -4.62 2.23
CA ALA A 62 -17.71 -3.28 2.29
C ALA A 62 -16.61 -2.30 2.68
N TRP A 63 -16.40 -1.31 1.84
CA TRP A 63 -15.34 -0.33 2.02
C TRP A 63 -15.93 1.07 2.01
N GLU A 64 -15.38 1.95 2.84
CA GLU A 64 -15.90 3.31 3.01
C GLU A 64 -15.23 4.28 2.06
N HIS A 65 -14.02 3.98 1.61
CA HIS A 65 -13.26 4.89 0.78
C HIS A 65 -12.36 4.07 -0.14
N GLN A 66 -12.12 4.60 -1.33
CA GLN A 66 -11.27 3.95 -2.32
C GLN A 66 -10.45 5.01 -3.04
N ALA A 67 -9.20 4.72 -3.30
CA ALA A 67 -8.33 5.62 -4.03
C ALA A 67 -7.39 4.83 -4.92
N ALA A 68 -7.05 5.40 -6.08
CA ALA A 68 -6.12 4.78 -7.01
C ALA A 68 -4.72 5.28 -6.77
N PHE A 69 -3.73 4.44 -7.07
CA PHE A 69 -2.33 4.84 -6.97
C PHE A 69 -1.49 4.05 -7.96
N SER A 70 -0.25 4.50 -8.13
CA SER A 70 0.75 3.78 -8.93
C SER A 70 1.99 3.57 -8.09
N LEU A 71 2.71 2.50 -8.36
CA LEU A 71 3.91 2.17 -7.60
C LEU A 71 4.89 1.43 -8.50
N SER A 72 6.15 1.87 -8.50
CA SER A 72 7.19 1.21 -9.28
C SER A 72 8.05 0.37 -8.34
N LEU A 73 8.20 -0.90 -8.67
CA LEU A 73 8.95 -1.86 -7.87
C LEU A 73 10.06 -2.48 -8.71
N PRO A 74 11.14 -1.74 -8.99
CA PRO A 74 12.21 -2.29 -9.82
C PRO A 74 12.88 -3.53 -9.22
N SER A 75 12.89 -3.66 -7.90
CA SER A 75 13.51 -4.84 -7.28
C SER A 75 12.59 -6.04 -7.25
N GLY A 76 11.28 -5.84 -7.46
CA GLY A 76 10.32 -6.91 -7.31
C GLY A 76 10.05 -7.28 -5.87
N THR A 77 10.48 -6.46 -4.92
CA THR A 77 10.21 -6.72 -3.51
C THR A 77 9.61 -5.46 -2.89
N ALA A 78 8.41 -5.58 -2.38
CA ALA A 78 7.73 -4.49 -1.70
C ALA A 78 7.85 -4.66 -0.19
N ALA A 79 8.03 -3.56 0.52
CA ALA A 79 8.06 -3.55 1.98
C ALA A 79 6.84 -2.78 2.49
N LEU A 80 6.21 -3.31 3.52
CA LEU A 80 5.05 -2.68 4.15
C LEU A 80 5.49 -2.21 5.54
N CYS A 81 5.56 -0.90 5.73
CA CYS A 81 6.19 -0.32 6.91
C CYS A 81 5.30 0.70 7.59
N GLY A 82 5.33 0.73 8.91
CA GLY A 82 4.83 1.87 9.66
C GLY A 82 5.82 3.03 9.56
N CYS A 83 5.40 4.24 9.89
CA CYS A 83 6.17 5.42 9.54
C CYS A 83 7.50 5.54 10.30
N THR A 84 7.65 4.85 11.41
CA THR A 84 8.91 4.87 12.16
C THR A 84 9.59 3.50 12.19
N ASP A 85 9.11 2.56 11.41
CA ASP A 85 9.68 1.21 11.40
C ASP A 85 11.04 1.20 10.72
N PHE A 86 11.88 0.28 11.17
CA PHE A 86 13.16 0.03 10.54
C PHE A 86 12.90 -0.84 9.31
N VAL A 87 13.17 -0.29 8.13
CA VAL A 87 12.78 -0.93 6.87
C VAL A 87 13.24 -2.38 6.74
N PRO A 88 14.48 -2.75 7.11
CA PRO A 88 14.89 -4.15 7.02
C PRO A 88 14.02 -5.13 7.82
N ASP A 89 13.31 -4.65 8.82
CA ASP A 89 12.46 -5.52 9.65
C ASP A 89 11.02 -5.55 9.18
N CYS A 90 10.66 -4.76 8.17
CA CYS A 90 9.27 -4.68 7.70
C CYS A 90 8.90 -5.92 6.90
N PRO A 91 7.63 -6.33 6.95
CA PRO A 91 7.16 -7.43 6.10
C PRO A 91 7.41 -7.13 4.63
N ARG A 92 7.75 -8.16 3.88
CA ARG A 92 8.06 -8.04 2.46
C ARG A 92 7.22 -8.99 1.63
N ILE A 93 6.91 -8.54 0.42
CA ILE A 93 6.22 -9.37 -0.57
C ILE A 93 7.07 -9.37 -1.82
N THR A 94 7.36 -10.56 -2.34
CA THR A 94 8.09 -10.71 -3.59
C THR A 94 7.10 -10.83 -4.73
N THR A 95 7.30 -10.06 -5.79
CA THR A 95 6.46 -10.08 -6.96
C THR A 95 7.35 -9.86 -8.18
N ALA A 96 6.77 -9.77 -9.37
CA ALA A 96 7.58 -9.50 -10.55
C ALA A 96 8.04 -8.05 -10.53
N PRO A 97 9.32 -7.77 -10.88
CA PRO A 97 9.77 -6.39 -10.98
C PRO A 97 8.98 -5.63 -12.03
N GLY A 98 8.70 -4.37 -11.76
CA GLY A 98 8.01 -3.54 -12.72
C GLY A 98 7.13 -2.50 -12.09
N SER A 99 6.32 -1.87 -12.92
CA SER A 99 5.39 -0.83 -12.48
C SER A 99 4.02 -1.43 -12.24
N TYR A 100 3.35 -0.93 -11.21
CA TYR A 100 2.05 -1.45 -10.79
C TYR A 100 1.05 -0.32 -10.67
N SER A 101 -0.19 -0.64 -11.00
CA SER A 101 -1.34 0.19 -10.64
C SER A 101 -2.06 -0.49 -9.50
N GLY A 102 -2.76 0.29 -8.69
CA GLY A 102 -3.47 -0.29 -7.58
C GLY A 102 -4.61 0.54 -7.09
N HIS A 103 -5.42 -0.07 -6.25
CA HIS A 103 -6.48 0.59 -5.51
C HIS A 103 -6.29 0.32 -4.02
N ALA A 104 -6.47 1.36 -3.22
CA ALA A 104 -6.45 1.25 -1.78
C ALA A 104 -7.88 1.38 -1.28
N TYR A 105 -8.30 0.45 -0.43
CA TYR A 105 -9.63 0.42 0.14
C TYR A 105 -9.51 0.63 1.64
N PHE A 106 -10.35 1.48 2.20
CA PHE A 106 -10.27 1.91 3.59
C PHE A 106 -11.62 1.70 4.25
N ALA A 107 -11.64 1.19 5.47
CA ALA A 107 -12.87 1.03 6.23
C ALA A 107 -12.56 1.08 7.73
N GLY A 108 -13.61 1.26 8.53
CA GLY A 108 -13.52 1.20 9.98
C GLY A 108 -12.98 2.45 10.64
N SER A 109 -12.91 3.58 9.93
CA SER A 109 -12.31 4.79 10.50
C SER A 109 -13.13 5.35 11.67
N THR A 110 -14.43 5.11 11.68
CA THR A 110 -15.28 5.64 12.75
C THR A 110 -15.55 4.62 13.85
N SER A 111 -15.30 3.34 13.59
CA SER A 111 -15.60 2.30 14.56
C SER A 111 -14.38 1.91 15.39
N GLY A 112 -13.22 2.46 15.10
CA GLY A 112 -12.00 2.08 15.79
C GLY A 112 -11.40 0.78 15.29
N ASP A 113 -11.97 0.19 14.26
CA ASP A 113 -11.51 -1.06 13.67
C ASP A 113 -11.00 -0.78 12.26
N GLU A 114 -10.07 0.14 12.17
CA GLU A 114 -9.57 0.63 10.89
C GLU A 114 -8.82 -0.44 10.14
N ARG A 115 -9.19 -0.65 8.88
CA ARG A 115 -8.54 -1.67 8.05
C ARG A 115 -8.38 -1.17 6.63
N TYR A 116 -7.38 -1.74 5.95
CA TYR A 116 -7.00 -1.34 4.60
C TYR A 116 -6.76 -2.58 3.76
N CYS A 117 -7.12 -2.49 2.50
CA CYS A 117 -6.79 -3.53 1.52
C CYS A 117 -6.17 -2.83 0.32
N LEU A 118 -4.95 -3.22 -0.02
CA LEU A 118 -4.23 -2.66 -1.16
C LEU A 118 -4.15 -3.73 -2.23
N VAL A 119 -4.76 -3.50 -3.38
CA VAL A 119 -4.79 -4.45 -4.48
C VAL A 119 -3.97 -3.87 -5.62
N LEU A 120 -2.95 -4.59 -6.07
CA LEU A 120 -2.05 -4.12 -7.11
C LEU A 120 -1.99 -5.12 -8.26
N TRP A 121 -1.84 -4.60 -9.46
CA TRP A 121 -1.67 -5.40 -10.68
C TRP A 121 -0.66 -4.71 -11.59
N PRO A 122 -0.04 -5.43 -12.53
CA PRO A 122 0.92 -4.82 -13.44
C PRO A 122 0.28 -3.68 -14.23
N ALA A 123 1.01 -2.58 -14.35
CA ALA A 123 0.45 -1.37 -14.95
C ALA A 123 0.15 -1.52 -16.43
N THR A 124 0.74 -2.51 -17.09
CA THR A 124 0.53 -2.73 -18.53
C THR A 124 -0.31 -3.97 -18.74
N THR A 125 -1.49 -3.99 -18.17
CA THR A 125 -2.33 -5.19 -18.16
C THR A 125 -2.94 -5.55 -19.49
N GLN A 126 -2.94 -4.65 -20.48
CA GLN A 126 -3.45 -5.05 -21.78
C GLN A 126 -2.44 -5.91 -22.54
N GLN A 127 -1.24 -6.08 -22.05
CA GLN A 127 -0.28 -6.99 -22.65
C GLN A 127 -0.49 -8.39 -22.10
N VAL A 128 0.02 -9.37 -22.85
CA VAL A 128 -0.07 -10.75 -22.41
C VAL A 128 0.75 -10.90 -21.13
N ILE A 129 0.12 -11.42 -20.12
CA ILE A 129 0.79 -11.64 -18.85
C ILE A 129 1.45 -13.01 -18.88
N PRO A 130 2.76 -13.09 -18.60
CA PRO A 130 3.47 -14.37 -18.62
C PRO A 130 2.81 -15.37 -17.69
N SER A 131 2.72 -16.61 -18.13
CA SER A 131 2.05 -17.64 -17.35
C SER A 131 2.74 -17.92 -16.02
N GLY A 132 4.02 -17.59 -15.92
CA GLY A 132 4.74 -17.79 -14.68
C GLY A 132 4.51 -16.71 -13.64
N LEU A 133 3.83 -15.64 -14.01
CA LEU A 133 3.56 -14.57 -13.07
C LEU A 133 2.52 -15.04 -12.08
N SER A 134 2.82 -14.88 -10.80
CA SER A 134 1.89 -15.26 -9.76
C SER A 134 0.61 -14.46 -9.89
N ARG A 135 -0.52 -15.15 -9.78
CA ARG A 135 -1.78 -14.47 -9.86
C ARG A 135 -2.11 -13.73 -8.58
N GLU A 136 -1.53 -14.16 -7.48
CA GLU A 136 -1.91 -13.57 -6.22
C GLU A 136 -0.84 -13.82 -5.17
N ALA A 137 -0.43 -12.76 -4.52
CA ALA A 137 0.44 -12.84 -3.36
C ALA A 137 -0.13 -11.90 -2.31
N ARG A 138 -0.19 -12.33 -1.07
CA ARG A 138 -0.81 -11.55 -0.01
C ARG A 138 0.14 -11.37 1.14
N GLN A 139 0.05 -10.20 1.76
CA GLN A 139 0.77 -9.89 2.96
C GLN A 139 -0.16 -9.20 3.94
N PHE A 140 -0.16 -9.65 5.18
CA PHE A 140 -0.98 -9.07 6.23
C PHE A 140 -0.08 -8.41 7.25
N GLY A 141 -0.53 -7.28 7.77
CA GLY A 141 0.23 -6.61 8.81
C GLY A 141 -0.68 -5.82 9.72
N ASP A 142 -0.38 -5.87 11.00
CA ASP A 142 -1.02 -5.05 12.00
C ASP A 142 0.01 -4.06 12.49
N PHE A 143 -0.30 -2.78 12.37
CA PHE A 143 0.63 -1.74 12.75
C PHE A 143 0.10 -0.96 13.93
N LYS A 144 0.92 -0.90 14.98
CA LYS A 144 0.63 -0.08 16.12
C LYS A 144 1.09 1.34 15.79
N ARG A 145 0.17 2.28 15.88
CA ARG A 145 0.51 3.65 15.54
C ARG A 145 1.46 4.21 16.57
N TYR A 146 2.49 4.84 16.08
CA TYR A 146 3.52 5.39 16.93
C TYR A 146 2.95 6.51 17.79
N GLY A 147 3.27 6.51 19.07
CA GLY A 147 2.75 7.50 19.98
C GLY A 147 1.31 7.31 20.37
N SER A 148 0.74 6.19 20.03
CA SER A 148 -0.68 5.92 20.28
C SER A 148 -0.92 5.10 21.54
N ASP A 149 0.06 4.76 22.27
CA ASP A 149 -0.11 3.88 23.42
C ASP A 149 -0.81 4.48 24.59
#